data_f9648b3d681ca2723ecf4adf5c181667
#
_entry.id   f9648b3d681ca2723ecf4adf5c181667
#
_cell.length_a   1.000
_cell.length_b   1.000
_cell.length_c   1.000
_cell.angle_alpha   90.00
_cell.angle_beta   90.00
_cell.angle_gamma   90.00
#
_symmetry.space_group_name_H-M   'P 1'
#
loop_
_entity.id
_entity.type
_entity.pdbx_description
1 polymer ?
#
loop_
_entity_poly.entity_id
_entity_poly.type
_entity_poly.pdbx_seq_one_letter_code
_entity_poly.pdbx_strand_id
1 'polypeptide(L)'
;MPTKSEQILREKEIQGIKFSLYGKMIIFSLLTVGTFFVAQSLSELFTITLISVGLNVVLYILSKFLKKGKFVSFVGLFCVVIDLVIITILPFIWYNAVGGESQVPRTYLIKTYVHFIIAGTLIINAFSIQPIYPMLYALGVVISQAGILVYAQQDPRFISTESFKEAFLGPAAHVNNYIMSMGIIGILGFFLAYLTYRVRRTVLSAVTNEVKMTQLTRYFSPNVVAELDQAGDEFFKPGGKESTVAVLFCDIANFTQISETLGPEKTMSLLSEYHSFMLEIVFQNHGTLDKFIGDGMMVTFGTPIPSNEDATNSIKAGIAMIQALAVWNQKRESNGEKPISIRIGIHYGLVIVGNVGVEKRLEYTVIGDTVNAASRLEALGKELKRNFLISRELYDHTSLEFRQTLKIKTMGTLSLRGKSKTTEILAIEV
;
A
#
# COMPACT_ATOMS: atom_id res chain seq x y z
N MET A 1 -12.13 8.88 11.47
CA MET A 1 -11.10 7.83 11.54
C MET A 1 -10.05 8.14 10.47
N PRO A 2 -8.75 7.92 10.72
CA PRO A 2 -7.72 8.14 9.69
C PRO A 2 -7.94 7.19 8.52
N THR A 3 -7.69 7.67 7.30
CA THR A 3 -7.76 6.86 6.08
C THR A 3 -6.68 5.77 6.11
N LYS A 4 -6.85 4.69 5.35
CA LYS A 4 -5.86 3.59 5.24
C LYS A 4 -4.50 4.13 4.79
N SER A 5 -4.49 5.11 3.87
CA SER A 5 -3.28 5.79 3.41
C SER A 5 -2.56 6.54 4.52
N GLU A 6 -3.32 7.25 5.38
CA GLU A 6 -2.76 7.95 6.55
C GLU A 6 -2.18 6.99 7.59
N GLN A 7 -2.80 5.82 7.78
CA GLN A 7 -2.28 4.78 8.68
C GLN A 7 -0.94 4.24 8.17
N ILE A 8 -0.83 3.88 6.90
CA ILE A 8 0.41 3.39 6.28
C ILE A 8 1.51 4.47 6.35
N LEU A 9 1.18 5.73 6.03
CA LEU A 9 2.13 6.84 6.13
C LEU A 9 2.64 6.99 7.58
N ARG A 10 1.75 6.92 8.56
CA ARG A 10 2.10 6.99 9.97
C ARG A 10 3.02 5.86 10.41
N GLU A 11 2.81 4.64 9.91
CA GLU A 11 3.72 3.52 10.18
C GLU A 11 5.12 3.77 9.61
N LYS A 12 5.21 4.34 8.40
CA LYS A 12 6.49 4.72 7.79
C LYS A 12 7.19 5.84 8.56
N GLU A 13 6.46 6.83 9.06
CA GLU A 13 6.99 7.87 9.95
C GLU A 13 7.57 7.26 11.24
N ILE A 14 6.84 6.34 11.88
CA ILE A 14 7.31 5.64 13.07
C ILE A 14 8.60 4.86 12.79
N GLN A 15 8.67 4.16 11.65
CA GLN A 15 9.88 3.44 11.23
C GLN A 15 11.05 4.40 11.02
N GLY A 16 10.82 5.53 10.34
CA GLY A 16 11.85 6.55 10.11
C GLY A 16 12.38 7.18 11.40
N ILE A 17 11.49 7.52 12.35
CA ILE A 17 11.90 8.07 13.66
C ILE A 17 12.66 7.01 14.47
N LYS A 18 12.25 5.73 14.46
CA LYS A 18 13.01 4.65 15.10
C LYS A 18 14.40 4.51 14.51
N PHE A 19 14.52 4.54 13.18
CA PHE A 19 15.82 4.50 12.53
C PHE A 19 16.71 5.67 12.95
N SER A 20 16.13 6.88 13.01
CA SER A 20 16.83 8.07 13.52
C SER A 20 17.30 7.88 14.96
N LEU A 21 16.47 7.35 15.86
CA LEU A 21 16.82 7.07 17.25
C LEU A 21 18.00 6.08 17.37
N TYR A 22 17.93 4.96 16.64
CA TYR A 22 19.02 3.97 16.64
C TYR A 22 20.32 4.52 16.05
N GLY A 23 20.24 5.31 14.97
CA GLY A 23 21.40 5.98 14.40
C GLY A 23 22.08 6.93 15.39
N LYS A 24 21.30 7.69 16.17
CA LYS A 24 21.82 8.56 17.23
C LYS A 24 22.47 7.76 18.36
N MET A 25 21.86 6.65 18.78
CA MET A 25 22.46 5.76 19.79
C MET A 25 23.83 5.24 19.34
N ILE A 26 23.98 4.90 18.07
CA ILE A 26 25.28 4.47 17.51
C ILE A 26 26.28 5.62 17.55
N ILE A 27 25.91 6.83 17.09
CA ILE A 27 26.78 8.00 17.10
C ILE A 27 27.26 8.30 18.53
N PHE A 28 26.36 8.37 19.50
CA PHE A 28 26.71 8.66 20.89
C PHE A 28 27.60 7.56 21.51
N SER A 29 27.35 6.30 21.17
CA SER A 29 28.20 5.19 21.61
C SER A 29 29.62 5.27 21.01
N LEU A 30 29.73 5.62 19.71
CA LEU A 30 31.03 5.82 19.06
C LEU A 30 31.79 7.02 19.64
N LEU A 31 31.11 8.13 19.94
CA LEU A 31 31.72 9.28 20.61
C LEU A 31 32.25 8.88 21.99
N THR A 32 31.52 8.07 22.75
CA THR A 32 31.98 7.55 24.05
C THR A 32 33.23 6.69 23.89
N VAL A 33 33.28 5.79 22.92
CA VAL A 33 34.47 4.99 22.62
C VAL A 33 35.66 5.90 22.25
N GLY A 34 35.42 6.94 21.44
CA GLY A 34 36.46 7.93 21.10
C GLY A 34 37.04 8.63 22.32
N THR A 35 36.23 8.91 23.36
CA THR A 35 36.74 9.58 24.59
C THR A 35 37.70 8.70 25.39
N PHE A 36 37.63 7.37 25.31
CA PHE A 36 38.62 6.48 25.92
C PHE A 36 40.06 6.72 25.42
N PHE A 37 40.20 7.22 24.19
CA PHE A 37 41.50 7.50 23.59
C PHE A 37 42.01 8.93 23.82
N VAL A 38 41.15 9.84 24.28
CA VAL A 38 41.44 11.29 24.37
C VAL A 38 41.33 11.81 25.79
N ALA A 39 40.59 11.16 26.68
CA ALA A 39 40.37 11.60 28.05
C ALA A 39 41.68 11.68 28.83
N GLN A 40 41.94 12.84 29.49
CA GLN A 40 43.12 13.10 30.28
C GLN A 40 42.95 12.70 31.75
N SER A 41 41.74 12.43 32.21
CA SER A 41 41.43 12.02 33.58
C SER A 41 40.33 10.96 33.67
N LEU A 42 40.39 10.12 34.71
CA LEU A 42 39.34 9.13 35.01
C LEU A 42 37.99 9.79 35.31
N SER A 43 37.98 10.98 35.92
CA SER A 43 36.74 11.72 36.20
C SER A 43 36.05 12.23 34.93
N GLU A 44 36.84 12.69 33.95
CA GLU A 44 36.31 13.11 32.65
C GLU A 44 35.71 11.91 31.88
N LEU A 45 36.45 10.81 31.82
CA LEU A 45 36.00 9.58 31.19
C LEU A 45 34.68 9.08 31.83
N PHE A 46 34.61 9.07 33.16
CA PHE A 46 33.42 8.65 33.89
C PHE A 46 32.23 9.56 33.60
N THR A 47 32.43 10.89 33.59
CA THR A 47 31.36 11.87 33.32
C THR A 47 30.80 11.74 31.91
N ILE A 48 31.62 11.64 30.89
CA ILE A 48 31.21 11.51 29.50
C ILE A 48 30.50 10.17 29.26
N THR A 49 31.02 9.08 29.85
CA THR A 49 30.40 7.77 29.78
C THR A 49 29.02 7.78 30.44
N LEU A 50 28.86 8.39 31.61
CA LEU A 50 27.56 8.50 32.29
C LEU A 50 26.54 9.29 31.49
N ILE A 51 26.92 10.41 30.90
CA ILE A 51 26.06 11.22 30.04
C ILE A 51 25.65 10.42 28.81
N SER A 52 26.56 9.75 28.14
CA SER A 52 26.28 8.95 26.95
C SER A 52 25.36 7.78 27.23
N VAL A 53 25.57 7.04 28.30
CA VAL A 53 24.69 5.94 28.72
C VAL A 53 23.30 6.48 29.06
N GLY A 54 23.21 7.60 29.80
CA GLY A 54 21.96 8.25 30.13
C GLY A 54 21.16 8.64 28.88
N LEU A 55 21.82 9.26 27.89
CA LEU A 55 21.22 9.61 26.61
C LEU A 55 20.73 8.37 25.86
N ASN A 56 21.55 7.32 25.76
CA ASN A 56 21.14 6.08 25.11
C ASN A 56 19.94 5.43 25.76
N VAL A 57 19.84 5.47 27.11
CA VAL A 57 18.67 4.99 27.86
C VAL A 57 17.43 5.81 27.49
N VAL A 58 17.53 7.15 27.43
CA VAL A 58 16.42 8.04 27.06
C VAL A 58 15.96 7.73 25.63
N LEU A 59 16.89 7.63 24.67
CA LEU A 59 16.56 7.32 23.27
C LEU A 59 15.91 5.93 23.14
N TYR A 60 16.37 4.95 23.91
CA TYR A 60 15.76 3.62 23.96
C TYR A 60 14.34 3.66 24.51
N ILE A 61 14.10 4.38 25.60
CA ILE A 61 12.75 4.57 26.16
C ILE A 61 11.84 5.24 25.13
N LEU A 62 12.29 6.30 24.45
CA LEU A 62 11.54 6.96 23.39
C LEU A 62 11.17 6.00 22.26
N SER A 63 12.09 5.08 21.88
CA SER A 63 11.84 4.06 20.85
C SER A 63 10.72 3.08 21.25
N LYS A 64 10.56 2.81 22.56
CA LYS A 64 9.47 1.98 23.09
C LYS A 64 8.12 2.71 23.09
N PHE A 65 8.12 4.01 23.39
CA PHE A 65 6.90 4.84 23.31
C PHE A 65 6.32 4.87 21.89
N LEU A 66 7.17 4.88 20.87
CA LEU A 66 6.73 4.84 19.47
C LEU A 66 5.98 3.55 19.07
N LYS A 67 6.21 2.43 19.78
CA LYS A 67 5.48 1.16 19.49
C LYS A 67 3.96 1.29 19.72
N LYS A 68 3.52 2.19 20.60
CA LYS A 68 2.10 2.43 20.86
C LYS A 68 1.42 3.37 19.86
N GLY A 69 2.17 3.92 18.89
CA GLY A 69 1.66 4.84 17.86
C GLY A 69 1.13 6.17 18.36
N LYS A 70 1.22 6.44 19.68
CA LYS A 70 0.82 7.71 20.29
C LYS A 70 2.02 8.66 20.36
N PHE A 71 1.78 9.97 20.21
CA PHE A 71 2.79 11.03 20.36
C PHE A 71 3.96 10.98 19.36
N VAL A 72 3.77 10.45 18.13
CA VAL A 72 4.84 10.32 17.14
C VAL A 72 5.52 11.67 16.87
N SER A 73 4.74 12.71 16.58
CA SER A 73 5.26 14.07 16.32
C SER A 73 5.97 14.67 17.54
N PHE A 74 5.47 14.41 18.75
CA PHE A 74 6.11 14.86 19.97
C PHE A 74 7.48 14.22 20.16
N VAL A 75 7.60 12.91 19.95
CA VAL A 75 8.91 12.21 20.06
C VAL A 75 9.88 12.74 19.01
N GLY A 76 9.44 12.96 17.78
CA GLY A 76 10.31 13.52 16.73
C GLY A 76 10.82 14.91 17.07
N LEU A 77 9.94 15.81 17.53
CA LEU A 77 10.34 17.16 17.96
C LEU A 77 11.27 17.13 19.18
N PHE A 78 10.97 16.29 20.16
CA PHE A 78 11.79 16.12 21.36
C PHE A 78 13.21 15.63 21.00
N CYS A 79 13.34 14.75 20.02
CA CYS A 79 14.67 14.32 19.50
C CYS A 79 15.45 15.48 18.89
N VAL A 80 14.78 16.37 18.14
CA VAL A 80 15.44 17.58 17.60
C VAL A 80 15.94 18.49 18.72
N VAL A 81 15.14 18.69 19.75
CA VAL A 81 15.52 19.50 20.93
C VAL A 81 16.74 18.89 21.65
N ILE A 82 16.75 17.57 21.88
CA ILE A 82 17.90 16.88 22.48
C ILE A 82 19.15 17.12 21.65
N ASP A 83 19.09 16.95 20.33
CA ASP A 83 20.22 17.16 19.44
C ASP A 83 20.75 18.61 19.56
N LEU A 84 19.87 19.61 19.57
CA LEU A 84 20.23 21.02 19.70
C LEU A 84 20.91 21.31 21.04
N VAL A 85 20.41 20.74 22.14
CA VAL A 85 21.01 20.87 23.47
C VAL A 85 22.42 20.28 23.47
N ILE A 86 22.59 19.08 22.88
CA ILE A 86 23.90 18.40 22.86
C ILE A 86 24.91 19.20 22.08
N ILE A 87 24.59 19.63 20.85
CA ILE A 87 25.56 20.39 20.02
C ILE A 87 25.86 21.79 20.58
N THR A 88 24.95 22.35 21.35
CA THR A 88 25.21 23.63 22.03
C THR A 88 26.15 23.47 23.22
N ILE A 89 26.00 22.40 24.00
CA ILE A 89 26.78 22.15 25.22
C ILE A 89 28.16 21.53 24.90
N LEU A 90 28.26 20.72 23.86
CA LEU A 90 29.49 19.96 23.55
C LEU A 90 30.74 20.83 23.36
N PRO A 91 30.72 21.99 22.67
CA PRO A 91 31.86 22.89 22.59
C PRO A 91 32.34 23.38 23.97
N PHE A 92 31.40 23.63 24.91
CA PHE A 92 31.76 24.04 26.26
C PHE A 92 32.40 22.91 27.09
N ILE A 93 31.92 21.68 26.92
CA ILE A 93 32.53 20.50 27.57
C ILE A 93 33.98 20.38 27.10
N TRP A 94 34.24 20.43 25.78
CA TRP A 94 35.60 20.35 25.27
C TRP A 94 36.48 21.54 25.66
N TYR A 95 35.88 22.75 25.69
CA TYR A 95 36.59 23.96 26.15
C TYR A 95 37.04 23.82 27.61
N ASN A 96 36.17 23.33 28.47
CA ASN A 96 36.53 23.11 29.89
C ASN A 96 37.58 21.97 30.07
N ALA A 97 37.52 20.94 29.23
CA ALA A 97 38.51 19.84 29.28
C ALA A 97 39.95 20.30 28.98
N VAL A 98 40.11 21.36 28.17
CA VAL A 98 41.44 21.95 27.88
C VAL A 98 41.84 23.08 28.84
N GLY A 99 41.13 23.23 29.99
CA GLY A 99 41.45 24.19 31.04
C GLY A 99 40.50 25.40 31.12
N GLY A 100 39.57 25.54 30.18
CA GLY A 100 38.52 26.54 30.21
C GLY A 100 38.99 28.00 30.26
N GLU A 101 38.21 28.83 30.90
CA GLU A 101 38.42 30.29 30.94
C GLU A 101 39.72 30.71 31.65
N SER A 102 40.25 29.87 32.52
CA SER A 102 41.45 30.14 33.25
C SER A 102 42.75 29.93 32.43
N GLN A 103 42.70 29.03 31.44
CA GLN A 103 43.93 28.63 30.70
C GLN A 103 43.91 29.02 29.21
N VAL A 104 42.70 28.96 28.57
CA VAL A 104 42.62 29.19 27.12
C VAL A 104 41.57 30.25 26.79
N PRO A 105 41.76 31.04 25.71
CA PRO A 105 40.76 32.01 25.27
C PRO A 105 39.50 31.33 24.70
N ARG A 106 38.33 31.99 24.79
CA ARG A 106 37.06 31.49 24.27
C ARG A 106 37.04 31.25 22.76
N THR A 107 38.10 31.71 22.04
CA THR A 107 38.35 31.38 20.64
C THR A 107 38.30 29.86 20.36
N TYR A 108 38.69 29.04 21.34
CA TYR A 108 38.67 27.57 21.21
C TYR A 108 37.27 26.99 21.11
N LEU A 109 36.20 27.67 21.57
CA LEU A 109 34.82 27.22 21.41
C LEU A 109 34.42 27.05 19.94
N ILE A 110 34.92 27.96 19.07
CA ILE A 110 34.58 27.94 17.63
C ILE A 110 35.58 27.10 16.80
N LYS A 111 36.60 26.55 17.42
CA LYS A 111 37.60 25.66 16.78
C LYS A 111 37.27 24.17 16.98
N THR A 112 36.15 23.85 17.64
CA THR A 112 35.75 22.48 17.92
C THR A 112 35.25 21.75 16.65
N TYR A 113 35.41 20.43 16.64
CA TYR A 113 34.97 19.56 15.54
C TYR A 113 33.45 19.27 15.56
N VAL A 114 32.67 20.09 16.27
CA VAL A 114 31.20 19.89 16.41
C VAL A 114 30.50 19.87 15.08
N HIS A 115 31.01 20.50 14.04
CA HIS A 115 30.41 20.57 12.69
C HIS A 115 30.24 19.19 12.05
N PHE A 116 31.11 18.22 12.30
CA PHE A 116 30.97 16.86 11.81
C PHE A 116 29.79 16.13 12.47
N ILE A 117 29.58 16.36 13.76
CA ILE A 117 28.46 15.80 14.52
C ILE A 117 27.16 16.43 14.07
N ILE A 118 27.15 17.74 13.84
CA ILE A 118 26.02 18.47 13.28
C ILE A 118 25.60 17.88 11.93
N ALA A 119 26.54 17.68 11.02
CA ALA A 119 26.25 17.10 9.71
C ALA A 119 25.66 15.69 9.81
N GLY A 120 26.24 14.85 10.66
CA GLY A 120 25.76 13.48 10.89
C GLY A 120 24.33 13.43 11.46
N THR A 121 24.07 14.23 12.51
CA THR A 121 22.74 14.29 13.13
C THR A 121 21.69 14.95 12.22
N LEU A 122 22.08 15.91 11.38
CA LEU A 122 21.22 16.51 10.37
C LEU A 122 20.74 15.47 9.34
N ILE A 123 21.64 14.63 8.84
CA ILE A 123 21.31 13.54 7.92
C ILE A 123 20.36 12.55 8.61
N ILE A 124 20.64 12.16 9.85
CA ILE A 124 19.80 11.22 10.59
C ILE A 124 18.39 11.77 10.82
N ASN A 125 18.23 13.08 11.07
CA ASN A 125 16.93 13.71 11.22
C ASN A 125 16.13 13.69 9.92
N ALA A 126 16.77 13.67 8.75
CA ALA A 126 16.08 13.56 7.46
C ALA A 126 15.41 12.19 7.25
N PHE A 127 15.89 11.11 7.86
CA PHE A 127 15.29 9.78 7.76
C PHE A 127 13.89 9.65 8.42
N SER A 128 13.50 10.63 9.23
CA SER A 128 12.18 10.65 9.87
C SER A 128 10.99 10.83 8.89
N ILE A 129 11.26 11.09 7.61
CA ILE A 129 10.26 11.37 6.55
C ILE A 129 9.39 12.61 6.87
N GLN A 130 9.77 13.42 7.83
CA GLN A 130 9.12 14.67 8.21
C GLN A 130 10.07 15.85 7.90
N PRO A 131 9.73 16.72 6.92
CA PRO A 131 10.62 17.80 6.49
C PRO A 131 10.85 18.86 7.56
N ILE A 132 9.94 18.95 8.53
CA ILE A 132 10.03 19.93 9.62
C ILE A 132 11.23 19.66 10.54
N TYR A 133 11.64 18.40 10.75
CA TYR A 133 12.71 18.08 11.70
C TYR A 133 14.10 18.51 11.22
N PRO A 134 14.57 18.17 10.00
CA PRO A 134 15.85 18.68 9.51
C PRO A 134 15.87 20.20 9.37
N MET A 135 14.71 20.82 9.04
CA MET A 135 14.59 22.28 8.96
C MET A 135 14.74 22.96 10.32
N LEU A 136 13.97 22.52 11.33
CA LEU A 136 14.06 23.07 12.69
C LEU A 136 15.45 22.83 13.31
N TYR A 137 16.01 21.65 13.05
CA TYR A 137 17.35 21.34 13.52
C TYR A 137 18.40 22.28 12.91
N ALA A 138 18.42 22.46 11.58
CA ALA A 138 19.37 23.34 10.91
C ALA A 138 19.24 24.80 11.37
N LEU A 139 18.02 25.30 11.52
CA LEU A 139 17.76 26.65 12.02
C LEU A 139 18.28 26.80 13.47
N GLY A 140 17.97 25.83 14.33
CA GLY A 140 18.44 25.83 15.71
C GLY A 140 19.96 25.77 15.82
N VAL A 141 20.62 25.00 14.95
CA VAL A 141 22.09 24.93 14.86
C VAL A 141 22.67 26.29 14.49
N VAL A 142 22.16 26.95 13.43
CA VAL A 142 22.66 28.27 13.00
C VAL A 142 22.52 29.27 14.15
N ILE A 143 21.38 29.30 14.83
CA ILE A 143 21.15 30.20 15.98
C ILE A 143 22.11 29.88 17.12
N SER A 144 22.27 28.60 17.50
CA SER A 144 23.15 28.18 18.58
C SER A 144 24.60 28.52 18.30
N GLN A 145 25.09 28.19 17.08
CA GLN A 145 26.50 28.45 16.73
C GLN A 145 26.77 29.95 16.57
N ALA A 146 25.80 30.74 16.09
CA ALA A 146 25.94 32.19 16.11
C ALA A 146 26.01 32.75 17.54
N GLY A 147 25.22 32.22 18.46
CA GLY A 147 25.33 32.55 19.89
C GLY A 147 26.67 32.22 20.50
N ILE A 148 27.25 31.05 20.17
CA ILE A 148 28.62 30.65 20.62
C ILE A 148 29.65 31.61 20.05
N LEU A 149 29.57 32.05 18.79
CA LEU A 149 30.47 33.00 18.19
C LEU A 149 30.43 34.35 18.92
N VAL A 150 29.23 34.90 19.14
CA VAL A 150 29.03 36.15 19.87
C VAL A 150 29.62 36.05 21.30
N TYR A 151 29.38 34.93 21.98
CA TYR A 151 29.91 34.68 23.31
C TYR A 151 31.46 34.59 23.29
N ALA A 152 32.04 33.94 22.29
CA ALA A 152 33.51 33.82 22.14
C ALA A 152 34.13 35.20 21.89
N GLN A 153 33.51 36.06 21.07
CA GLN A 153 34.00 37.42 20.76
C GLN A 153 34.00 38.37 21.96
N GLN A 154 33.27 38.06 23.04
CA GLN A 154 33.29 38.86 24.28
C GLN A 154 34.53 38.64 25.13
N ASP A 155 35.35 37.64 24.84
CA ASP A 155 36.60 37.41 25.56
C ASP A 155 37.65 38.44 25.10
N PRO A 156 38.25 39.26 25.97
CA PRO A 156 39.34 40.21 25.58
C PRO A 156 40.55 39.51 24.93
N ARG A 157 40.70 38.22 25.12
CA ARG A 157 41.77 37.42 24.53
C ARG A 157 41.42 36.82 23.20
N PHE A 158 40.22 37.16 22.65
CA PHE A 158 39.77 36.66 21.37
C PHE A 158 40.65 37.19 20.24
N ILE A 159 41.26 36.29 19.46
CA ILE A 159 42.14 36.64 18.34
C ILE A 159 41.49 36.10 17.06
N SER A 160 41.19 36.99 16.11
CA SER A 160 40.80 36.60 14.76
C SER A 160 41.95 36.74 13.78
N THR A 161 42.00 35.86 12.79
CA THR A 161 42.97 35.89 11.69
C THR A 161 42.32 35.55 10.37
N GLU A 162 42.88 36.05 9.29
CA GLU A 162 42.52 35.64 7.92
C GLU A 162 43.46 34.55 7.39
N SER A 163 44.56 34.27 8.12
CA SER A 163 45.52 33.23 7.79
C SER A 163 45.00 31.85 8.21
N PHE A 164 44.76 30.96 7.26
CA PHE A 164 44.39 29.59 7.55
C PHE A 164 45.45 28.85 8.40
N LYS A 165 46.73 29.11 8.13
CA LYS A 165 47.84 28.53 8.90
C LYS A 165 47.79 28.95 10.36
N GLU A 166 47.59 30.24 10.64
CA GLU A 166 47.54 30.74 12.02
C GLU A 166 46.28 30.24 12.74
N ALA A 167 45.15 30.19 12.03
CA ALA A 167 43.93 29.63 12.58
C ALA A 167 44.04 28.14 12.92
N PHE A 168 44.84 27.38 12.16
CA PHE A 168 44.99 25.96 12.37
C PHE A 168 46.02 25.65 13.46
N LEU A 169 47.20 26.31 13.46
CA LEU A 169 48.34 26.03 14.34
C LEU A 169 48.40 26.91 15.59
N GLY A 170 47.75 28.09 15.58
CA GLY A 170 47.79 29.07 16.65
C GLY A 170 46.50 29.19 17.47
N PRO A 171 46.46 30.13 18.42
CA PRO A 171 45.23 30.41 19.22
C PRO A 171 44.15 31.20 18.48
N ALA A 172 44.49 31.79 17.34
CA ALA A 172 43.54 32.60 16.54
C ALA A 172 42.47 31.75 15.86
N ALA A 173 41.31 32.33 15.58
CA ALA A 173 40.25 31.68 14.81
C ALA A 173 39.97 32.41 13.49
N HIS A 174 39.62 31.63 12.45
CA HIS A 174 39.21 32.18 11.18
C HIS A 174 37.68 32.38 11.18
N VAL A 175 37.21 33.55 11.60
CA VAL A 175 35.80 33.86 11.81
C VAL A 175 34.98 33.71 10.52
N ASN A 176 35.53 34.18 9.39
CA ASN A 176 34.84 34.06 8.09
C ASN A 176 34.60 32.61 7.69
N ASN A 177 35.57 31.73 7.93
CA ASN A 177 35.41 30.29 7.66
C ASN A 177 34.37 29.63 8.57
N TYR A 178 34.32 30.06 9.85
CA TYR A 178 33.29 29.60 10.77
C TYR A 178 31.87 30.03 10.33
N ILE A 179 31.68 31.30 9.95
CA ILE A 179 30.42 31.82 9.42
C ILE A 179 30.00 31.06 8.12
N MET A 180 31.00 30.85 7.24
CA MET A 180 30.76 30.10 6.01
C MET A 180 30.29 28.66 6.28
N SER A 181 30.92 28.00 7.26
CA SER A 181 30.51 26.63 7.66
C SER A 181 29.07 26.59 8.21
N MET A 182 28.65 27.59 8.98
CA MET A 182 27.27 27.73 9.43
C MET A 182 26.30 27.95 8.26
N GLY A 183 26.69 28.78 7.29
CA GLY A 183 25.92 29.00 6.05
C GLY A 183 25.74 27.70 5.27
N ILE A 184 26.79 26.93 5.10
CA ILE A 184 26.76 25.61 4.43
C ILE A 184 25.83 24.66 5.17
N ILE A 185 25.89 24.57 6.50
CA ILE A 185 25.00 23.73 7.32
C ILE A 185 23.53 24.16 7.15
N GLY A 186 23.26 25.48 7.16
CA GLY A 186 21.92 26.02 6.93
C GLY A 186 21.37 25.62 5.56
N ILE A 187 22.18 25.79 4.51
CA ILE A 187 21.81 25.41 3.13
C ILE A 187 21.57 23.90 3.03
N LEU A 188 22.47 23.09 3.60
CA LEU A 188 22.34 21.63 3.62
C LEU A 188 21.08 21.18 4.36
N GLY A 189 20.75 21.83 5.48
CA GLY A 189 19.51 21.56 6.22
C GLY A 189 18.27 21.88 5.43
N PHE A 190 18.23 23.00 4.73
CA PHE A 190 17.14 23.36 3.84
C PHE A 190 17.01 22.39 2.68
N PHE A 191 18.13 22.00 2.07
CA PHE A 191 18.16 21.02 0.99
C PHE A 191 17.64 19.65 1.45
N LEU A 192 18.06 19.17 2.62
CA LEU A 192 17.59 17.91 3.19
C LEU A 192 16.10 17.98 3.56
N ALA A 193 15.62 19.10 4.06
CA ALA A 193 14.19 19.32 4.32
C ALA A 193 13.37 19.24 3.03
N TYR A 194 13.86 19.88 1.96
CA TYR A 194 13.23 19.81 0.63
C TYR A 194 13.25 18.38 0.06
N LEU A 195 14.37 17.67 0.16
CA LEU A 195 14.50 16.28 -0.26
C LEU A 195 13.51 15.38 0.51
N THR A 196 13.45 15.54 1.84
CA THR A 196 12.50 14.81 2.69
C THR A 196 11.04 15.11 2.30
N TYR A 197 10.70 16.36 1.98
CA TYR A 197 9.39 16.74 1.47
C TYR A 197 9.06 16.02 0.14
N ARG A 198 10.01 15.98 -0.79
CA ARG A 198 9.85 15.27 -2.07
C ARG A 198 9.62 13.78 -1.87
N VAL A 199 10.46 13.14 -1.05
CA VAL A 199 10.34 11.71 -0.72
C VAL A 199 8.98 11.42 -0.07
N ARG A 200 8.57 12.24 0.93
CA ARG A 200 7.27 12.11 1.59
C ARG A 200 6.11 12.17 0.59
N ARG A 201 6.14 13.14 -0.32
CA ARG A 201 5.10 13.31 -1.35
C ARG A 201 5.03 12.11 -2.29
N THR A 202 6.19 11.59 -2.72
CA THR A 202 6.26 10.39 -3.58
C THR A 202 5.72 9.16 -2.86
N VAL A 203 6.11 8.92 -1.60
CA VAL A 203 5.59 7.81 -0.79
C VAL A 203 4.08 7.92 -0.59
N LEU A 204 3.58 9.12 -0.27
CA LEU A 204 2.14 9.34 -0.10
C LEU A 204 1.36 9.05 -1.38
N SER A 205 1.86 9.51 -2.52
CA SER A 205 1.26 9.25 -3.83
C SER A 205 1.22 7.75 -4.15
N ALA A 206 2.34 7.05 -3.95
CA ALA A 206 2.42 5.61 -4.19
C ALA A 206 1.45 4.81 -3.29
N VAL A 207 1.40 5.12 -1.98
CA VAL A 207 0.48 4.49 -1.03
C VAL A 207 -0.98 4.78 -1.39
N THR A 208 -1.29 6.02 -1.80
CA THR A 208 -2.66 6.37 -2.19
C THR A 208 -3.09 5.61 -3.44
N ASN A 209 -2.20 5.44 -4.41
CA ASN A 209 -2.49 4.68 -5.63
C ASN A 209 -2.66 3.18 -5.32
N GLU A 210 -1.82 2.60 -4.47
CA GLU A 210 -1.95 1.20 -4.04
C GLU A 210 -3.29 0.94 -3.33
N VAL A 211 -3.71 1.86 -2.44
CA VAL A 211 -5.00 1.75 -1.77
C VAL A 211 -6.17 1.87 -2.75
N LYS A 212 -6.09 2.79 -3.73
CA LYS A 212 -7.11 2.91 -4.79
C LYS A 212 -7.20 1.62 -5.60
N MET A 213 -6.07 1.05 -6.05
CA MET A 213 -6.04 -0.21 -6.79
C MET A 213 -6.63 -1.36 -5.96
N THR A 214 -6.27 -1.49 -4.68
CA THR A 214 -6.85 -2.50 -3.78
C THR A 214 -8.37 -2.32 -3.60
N GLN A 215 -8.89 -1.09 -3.67
CA GLN A 215 -10.33 -0.85 -3.63
C GLN A 215 -11.02 -1.26 -4.93
N LEU A 216 -10.40 -1.03 -6.08
CA LEU A 216 -10.91 -1.43 -7.39
C LEU A 216 -11.05 -2.95 -7.51
N THR A 217 -10.13 -3.73 -6.93
CA THR A 217 -10.21 -5.21 -6.93
C THR A 217 -11.43 -5.76 -6.19
N ARG A 218 -12.14 -4.95 -5.41
CA ARG A 218 -13.40 -5.36 -4.76
C ARG A 218 -14.62 -5.27 -5.69
N TYR A 219 -14.52 -4.46 -6.73
CA TYR A 219 -15.61 -4.21 -7.67
C TYR A 219 -15.37 -4.85 -9.02
N PHE A 220 -14.12 -5.09 -9.38
CA PHE A 220 -13.73 -5.67 -10.66
C PHE A 220 -12.98 -6.98 -10.46
N SER A 221 -13.14 -7.90 -11.42
CA SER A 221 -12.35 -9.14 -11.42
C SER A 221 -10.85 -8.84 -11.55
N PRO A 222 -9.96 -9.74 -11.08
CA PRO A 222 -8.51 -9.55 -11.19
C PRO A 222 -8.04 -9.27 -12.62
N ASN A 223 -8.66 -9.90 -13.61
CA ASN A 223 -8.34 -9.71 -15.04
C ASN A 223 -8.68 -8.30 -15.53
N VAL A 224 -9.84 -7.76 -15.14
CA VAL A 224 -10.24 -6.37 -15.47
C VAL A 224 -9.32 -5.37 -14.80
N VAL A 225 -8.94 -5.60 -13.55
CA VAL A 225 -8.00 -4.71 -12.84
C VAL A 225 -6.62 -4.71 -13.51
N ALA A 226 -6.13 -5.86 -13.99
CA ALA A 226 -4.87 -5.94 -14.72
C ALA A 226 -4.91 -5.17 -16.05
N GLU A 227 -6.03 -5.20 -16.78
CA GLU A 227 -6.20 -4.40 -18.00
C GLU A 227 -6.36 -2.90 -17.69
N LEU A 228 -7.02 -2.53 -16.60
CA LEU A 228 -7.09 -1.15 -16.10
C LEU A 228 -5.70 -0.56 -15.85
N ASP A 229 -4.81 -1.34 -15.23
CA ASP A 229 -3.44 -0.91 -14.92
C ASP A 229 -2.62 -0.69 -16.19
N GLN A 230 -2.82 -1.53 -17.23
CA GLN A 230 -2.09 -1.44 -18.50
C GLN A 230 -2.65 -0.34 -19.43
N ALA A 231 -3.98 -0.18 -19.48
CA ALA A 231 -4.64 0.75 -20.40
C ALA A 231 -4.68 2.21 -19.89
N GLY A 232 -4.47 2.42 -18.57
CA GLY A 232 -4.50 3.75 -17.99
C GLY A 232 -5.82 4.49 -18.24
N ASP A 233 -5.73 5.80 -18.52
CA ASP A 233 -6.92 6.66 -18.73
C ASP A 233 -7.75 6.26 -19.97
N GLU A 234 -7.19 5.52 -20.91
CA GLU A 234 -7.89 5.10 -22.12
C GLU A 234 -9.00 4.07 -21.84
N PHE A 235 -8.80 3.22 -20.84
CA PHE A 235 -9.80 2.26 -20.40
C PHE A 235 -11.10 2.92 -19.94
N PHE A 236 -11.04 4.10 -19.36
CA PHE A 236 -12.22 4.78 -18.80
C PHE A 236 -13.06 5.55 -19.83
N LYS A 237 -12.68 5.52 -21.11
CA LYS A 237 -13.49 6.17 -22.16
C LYS A 237 -14.72 5.30 -22.50
N PRO A 238 -15.90 5.92 -22.73
CA PRO A 238 -17.05 5.20 -23.29
C PRO A 238 -16.70 4.56 -24.62
N GLY A 239 -17.15 3.31 -24.83
CA GLY A 239 -16.91 2.59 -26.08
C GLY A 239 -16.82 1.09 -25.86
N GLY A 240 -16.77 0.35 -26.94
CA GLY A 240 -16.68 -1.10 -26.89
C GLY A 240 -16.08 -1.67 -28.18
N LYS A 241 -15.58 -2.89 -28.08
CA LYS A 241 -15.06 -3.69 -29.20
C LYS A 241 -15.88 -4.97 -29.38
N GLU A 242 -16.01 -5.45 -30.58
CA GLU A 242 -16.59 -6.78 -30.83
C GLU A 242 -15.64 -7.86 -30.31
N SER A 243 -16.19 -8.83 -29.60
CA SER A 243 -15.48 -10.01 -29.13
C SER A 243 -16.41 -11.20 -29.08
N THR A 244 -15.87 -12.41 -29.26
CA THR A 244 -16.60 -13.64 -29.07
C THR A 244 -16.31 -14.19 -27.69
N VAL A 245 -17.34 -14.40 -26.85
CA VAL A 245 -17.21 -14.77 -25.44
C VAL A 245 -18.21 -15.85 -25.06
N ALA A 246 -17.92 -16.60 -24.00
CA ALA A 246 -18.94 -17.38 -23.32
C ALA A 246 -19.56 -16.54 -22.20
N VAL A 247 -20.88 -16.49 -22.15
CA VAL A 247 -21.66 -15.80 -21.12
C VAL A 247 -22.38 -16.86 -20.27
N LEU A 248 -22.15 -16.82 -18.96
CA LEU A 248 -22.76 -17.70 -17.99
C LEU A 248 -23.71 -16.91 -17.09
N PHE A 249 -24.95 -17.36 -16.98
CA PHE A 249 -25.89 -16.96 -15.94
C PHE A 249 -26.05 -18.11 -14.95
N CYS A 250 -26.05 -17.76 -13.66
CA CYS A 250 -26.31 -18.68 -12.57
C CYS A 250 -27.25 -18.04 -11.57
N ASP A 251 -28.27 -18.76 -11.13
CA ASP A 251 -29.30 -18.28 -10.20
C ASP A 251 -29.68 -19.36 -9.17
N ILE A 252 -30.07 -18.95 -7.95
CA ILE A 252 -30.53 -19.88 -6.91
C ILE A 252 -31.99 -20.27 -7.20
N ALA A 253 -32.24 -21.56 -7.28
CA ALA A 253 -33.57 -22.04 -7.51
C ALA A 253 -34.51 -21.73 -6.33
N ASN A 254 -35.68 -21.12 -6.62
CA ASN A 254 -36.71 -20.75 -5.65
C ASN A 254 -36.21 -19.79 -4.54
N PHE A 255 -35.25 -18.89 -4.85
CA PHE A 255 -34.65 -17.97 -3.89
C PHE A 255 -35.68 -17.10 -3.15
N THR A 256 -36.71 -16.61 -3.83
CA THR A 256 -37.80 -15.82 -3.20
C THR A 256 -38.38 -16.54 -1.98
N GLN A 257 -38.73 -17.82 -2.14
CA GLN A 257 -39.29 -18.61 -1.05
C GLN A 257 -38.28 -18.86 0.08
N ILE A 258 -37.00 -19.04 -0.27
CA ILE A 258 -35.91 -19.20 0.70
C ILE A 258 -35.72 -17.90 1.51
N SER A 259 -35.69 -16.77 0.85
CA SER A 259 -35.49 -15.46 1.49
C SER A 259 -36.63 -15.06 2.41
N GLU A 260 -37.87 -15.33 2.01
CA GLU A 260 -39.07 -15.12 2.85
C GLU A 260 -39.00 -15.96 4.14
N THR A 261 -38.51 -17.20 4.05
CA THR A 261 -38.38 -18.09 5.20
C THR A 261 -37.24 -17.69 6.17
N LEU A 262 -36.12 -17.20 5.62
CA LEU A 262 -34.92 -16.88 6.40
C LEU A 262 -34.95 -15.50 7.06
N GLY A 263 -35.66 -14.56 6.47
CA GLY A 263 -35.62 -13.13 6.82
C GLY A 263 -34.35 -12.41 6.33
N PRO A 264 -34.31 -11.06 6.42
CA PRO A 264 -33.32 -10.25 5.72
C PRO A 264 -31.87 -10.55 6.13
N GLU A 265 -31.58 -10.64 7.42
CA GLU A 265 -30.22 -10.80 7.94
C GLU A 265 -29.60 -12.15 7.53
N LYS A 266 -30.35 -13.26 7.72
CA LYS A 266 -29.89 -14.58 7.32
C LYS A 266 -29.77 -14.73 5.80
N THR A 267 -30.65 -14.07 5.05
CA THR A 267 -30.59 -14.03 3.59
C THR A 267 -29.32 -13.35 3.11
N MET A 268 -28.94 -12.20 3.70
CA MET A 268 -27.70 -11.51 3.37
C MET A 268 -26.46 -12.35 3.71
N SER A 269 -26.48 -13.03 4.85
CA SER A 269 -25.40 -13.94 5.24
C SER A 269 -25.26 -15.11 4.27
N LEU A 270 -26.38 -15.74 3.90
CA LEU A 270 -26.46 -16.82 2.90
C LEU A 270 -25.86 -16.37 1.55
N LEU A 271 -26.32 -15.23 1.03
CA LEU A 271 -25.83 -14.69 -0.25
C LEU A 271 -24.34 -14.37 -0.19
N SER A 272 -23.85 -13.77 0.91
CA SER A 272 -22.45 -13.45 1.05
C SER A 272 -21.57 -14.70 1.03
N GLU A 273 -21.94 -15.76 1.74
CA GLU A 273 -21.22 -17.04 1.75
C GLU A 273 -21.28 -17.70 0.37
N TYR A 274 -22.47 -17.81 -0.21
CA TYR A 274 -22.72 -18.39 -1.53
C TYR A 274 -21.91 -17.68 -2.63
N HIS A 275 -22.02 -16.36 -2.72
CA HIS A 275 -21.30 -15.57 -3.73
C HIS A 275 -19.78 -15.68 -3.57
N SER A 276 -19.27 -15.76 -2.32
CA SER A 276 -17.83 -15.85 -2.08
C SER A 276 -17.22 -17.11 -2.67
N PHE A 277 -17.77 -18.28 -2.39
CA PHE A 277 -17.16 -19.52 -2.91
C PHE A 277 -17.48 -19.74 -4.40
N MET A 278 -18.65 -19.29 -4.90
CA MET A 278 -18.97 -19.35 -6.33
C MET A 278 -18.02 -18.47 -7.16
N LEU A 279 -17.74 -17.27 -6.67
CA LEU A 279 -16.82 -16.33 -7.34
C LEU A 279 -15.41 -16.87 -7.38
N GLU A 280 -14.94 -17.53 -6.32
CA GLU A 280 -13.63 -18.16 -6.30
C GLU A 280 -13.51 -19.23 -7.39
N ILE A 281 -14.55 -20.06 -7.57
CA ILE A 281 -14.59 -21.09 -8.64
C ILE A 281 -14.55 -20.44 -10.03
N VAL A 282 -15.30 -19.36 -10.22
CA VAL A 282 -15.29 -18.59 -11.48
C VAL A 282 -13.86 -18.11 -11.79
N PHE A 283 -13.17 -17.51 -10.83
CA PHE A 283 -11.81 -16.99 -11.03
C PHE A 283 -10.78 -18.10 -11.25
N GLN A 284 -10.89 -19.24 -10.56
CA GLN A 284 -10.02 -20.41 -10.76
C GLN A 284 -10.17 -20.99 -12.19
N ASN A 285 -11.33 -20.80 -12.82
CA ASN A 285 -11.58 -21.22 -14.21
C ASN A 285 -11.45 -20.07 -15.21
N HIS A 286 -10.70 -19.00 -14.88
CA HIS A 286 -10.43 -17.86 -15.75
C HIS A 286 -11.69 -17.05 -16.17
N GLY A 287 -12.78 -17.15 -15.43
CA GLY A 287 -13.97 -16.33 -15.62
C GLY A 287 -13.82 -14.93 -15.04
N THR A 288 -14.58 -14.00 -15.58
CA THR A 288 -14.71 -12.62 -15.10
C THR A 288 -16.14 -12.40 -14.61
N LEU A 289 -16.32 -11.97 -13.37
CA LEU A 289 -17.61 -11.54 -12.89
C LEU A 289 -17.98 -10.23 -13.59
N ASP A 290 -19.10 -10.24 -14.33
CA ASP A 290 -19.68 -9.01 -14.87
C ASP A 290 -20.46 -8.28 -13.76
N LYS A 291 -21.46 -8.94 -13.20
CA LYS A 291 -22.26 -8.39 -12.09
C LYS A 291 -23.03 -9.47 -11.33
N PHE A 292 -23.46 -9.12 -10.11
CA PHE A 292 -24.53 -9.84 -9.42
C PHE A 292 -25.89 -9.28 -9.81
N ILE A 293 -26.88 -10.16 -9.98
CA ILE A 293 -28.26 -9.84 -10.35
C ILE A 293 -29.19 -10.47 -9.31
N GLY A 294 -29.43 -9.74 -8.22
CA GLY A 294 -30.14 -10.32 -7.08
C GLY A 294 -29.33 -11.43 -6.41
N ASP A 295 -29.87 -12.66 -6.41
CA ASP A 295 -29.21 -13.89 -5.96
C ASP A 295 -28.37 -14.56 -7.05
N GLY A 296 -28.54 -14.13 -8.29
CA GLY A 296 -27.83 -14.65 -9.45
C GLY A 296 -26.54 -13.88 -9.75
N MET A 297 -25.77 -14.44 -10.67
CA MET A 297 -24.56 -13.82 -11.20
C MET A 297 -24.48 -13.95 -12.72
N MET A 298 -23.91 -12.93 -13.34
CA MET A 298 -23.50 -12.95 -14.74
C MET A 298 -21.98 -12.99 -14.80
N VAL A 299 -21.47 -13.97 -15.51
CA VAL A 299 -20.03 -14.24 -15.67
C VAL A 299 -19.69 -14.31 -17.14
N THR A 300 -18.53 -13.84 -17.52
CA THR A 300 -18.01 -13.92 -18.89
C THR A 300 -16.66 -14.66 -18.92
N PHE A 301 -16.43 -15.38 -20.00
CA PHE A 301 -15.13 -16.01 -20.31
C PHE A 301 -14.67 -15.49 -21.66
N GLY A 302 -13.45 -14.96 -21.75
CA GLY A 302 -12.94 -14.24 -22.90
C GLY A 302 -12.97 -12.71 -22.74
N THR A 303 -13.22 -12.22 -21.53
CA THR A 303 -13.11 -10.80 -21.19
C THR A 303 -12.17 -10.59 -19.99
N PRO A 304 -11.38 -9.55 -19.99
CA PRO A 304 -11.11 -8.57 -21.05
C PRO A 304 -10.22 -9.12 -22.18
N ILE A 305 -9.55 -10.24 -21.96
CA ILE A 305 -8.61 -10.89 -22.87
C ILE A 305 -9.20 -12.23 -23.33
N PRO A 306 -9.50 -12.41 -24.63
CA PRO A 306 -10.01 -13.67 -25.15
C PRO A 306 -8.94 -14.78 -25.17
N SER A 307 -9.39 -16.01 -24.94
CA SER A 307 -8.59 -17.23 -25.01
C SER A 307 -9.27 -18.31 -25.86
N ASN A 308 -8.52 -19.22 -26.43
CA ASN A 308 -9.08 -20.39 -27.14
C ASN A 308 -9.79 -21.39 -26.21
N GLU A 309 -9.57 -21.29 -24.90
CA GLU A 309 -10.15 -22.15 -23.88
C GLU A 309 -11.42 -21.58 -23.22
N ASP A 310 -11.89 -20.42 -23.63
CA ASP A 310 -12.99 -19.71 -22.96
C ASP A 310 -14.27 -20.54 -22.90
N ALA A 311 -14.64 -21.19 -24.02
CA ALA A 311 -15.78 -22.09 -24.07
C ALA A 311 -15.60 -23.30 -23.14
N THR A 312 -14.44 -23.93 -23.13
CA THR A 312 -14.10 -25.05 -22.27
C THR A 312 -14.11 -24.66 -20.79
N ASN A 313 -13.48 -23.52 -20.45
CA ASN A 313 -13.38 -23.00 -19.09
C ASN A 313 -14.76 -22.63 -18.51
N SER A 314 -15.67 -22.11 -19.33
CA SER A 314 -17.03 -21.79 -18.89
C SER A 314 -17.82 -23.02 -18.46
N ILE A 315 -17.68 -24.14 -19.16
CA ILE A 315 -18.34 -25.40 -18.80
C ILE A 315 -17.66 -26.02 -17.56
N LYS A 316 -16.32 -26.00 -17.49
CA LYS A 316 -15.57 -26.46 -16.31
C LYS A 316 -16.01 -25.69 -15.06
N ALA A 317 -16.16 -24.38 -15.15
CA ALA A 317 -16.67 -23.55 -14.07
C ALA A 317 -18.06 -23.99 -13.62
N GLY A 318 -19.00 -24.15 -14.58
CA GLY A 318 -20.37 -24.60 -14.27
C GLY A 318 -20.41 -25.97 -13.57
N ILE A 319 -19.62 -26.94 -14.01
CA ILE A 319 -19.49 -28.25 -13.36
C ILE A 319 -18.94 -28.09 -11.94
N ALA A 320 -17.85 -27.35 -11.79
CA ALA A 320 -17.22 -27.10 -10.49
C ALA A 320 -18.15 -26.39 -9.51
N MET A 321 -18.97 -25.43 -9.98
CA MET A 321 -19.98 -24.72 -9.17
C MET A 321 -21.02 -25.71 -8.62
N ILE A 322 -21.54 -26.64 -9.43
CA ILE A 322 -22.53 -27.65 -8.99
C ILE A 322 -21.89 -28.60 -7.98
N GLN A 323 -20.66 -29.06 -8.22
CA GLN A 323 -19.93 -29.97 -7.32
C GLN A 323 -19.65 -29.30 -5.97
N ALA A 324 -19.17 -28.06 -5.98
CA ALA A 324 -18.91 -27.32 -4.74
C ALA A 324 -20.20 -27.03 -3.96
N LEU A 325 -21.29 -26.74 -4.67
CA LEU A 325 -22.62 -26.58 -4.05
C LEU A 325 -23.07 -27.88 -3.35
N ALA A 326 -22.82 -29.05 -3.94
CA ALA A 326 -23.16 -30.33 -3.32
C ALA A 326 -22.39 -30.52 -1.99
N VAL A 327 -21.10 -30.20 -1.95
CA VAL A 327 -20.30 -30.25 -0.72
C VAL A 327 -20.81 -29.23 0.31
N TRP A 328 -21.13 -28.03 -0.11
CA TRP A 328 -21.66 -27.00 0.78
C TRP A 328 -23.04 -27.38 1.34
N ASN A 329 -23.92 -28.02 0.53
CA ASN A 329 -25.18 -28.53 0.99
C ASN A 329 -25.05 -29.62 2.06
N GLN A 330 -24.09 -30.51 1.96
CA GLN A 330 -23.82 -31.50 3.03
C GLN A 330 -23.53 -30.81 4.37
N LYS A 331 -22.74 -29.70 4.35
CA LYS A 331 -22.48 -28.91 5.54
C LYS A 331 -23.73 -28.22 6.07
N ARG A 332 -24.60 -27.69 5.17
CA ARG A 332 -25.88 -27.07 5.53
C ARG A 332 -26.82 -28.07 6.19
N GLU A 333 -26.97 -29.25 5.61
CA GLU A 333 -27.80 -30.34 6.15
C GLU A 333 -27.32 -30.79 7.52
N SER A 334 -26.02 -30.89 7.75
CA SER A 334 -25.43 -31.20 9.06
C SER A 334 -25.74 -30.13 10.13
N ASN A 335 -25.99 -28.90 9.71
CA ASN A 335 -26.44 -27.78 10.56
C ASN A 335 -27.95 -27.67 10.66
N GLY A 336 -28.74 -28.61 10.08
CA GLY A 336 -30.19 -28.58 10.06
C GLY A 336 -30.81 -27.56 9.08
N GLU A 337 -30.02 -27.08 8.12
CA GLU A 337 -30.46 -26.15 7.09
C GLU A 337 -30.88 -26.88 5.82
N LYS A 338 -31.81 -26.29 5.05
CA LYS A 338 -32.27 -26.90 3.78
C LYS A 338 -31.19 -26.78 2.70
N PRO A 339 -31.01 -27.82 1.87
CA PRO A 339 -30.13 -27.75 0.71
C PRO A 339 -30.65 -26.74 -0.33
N ILE A 340 -29.74 -26.17 -1.09
CA ILE A 340 -29.99 -25.19 -2.15
C ILE A 340 -29.61 -25.82 -3.48
N SER A 341 -30.35 -25.49 -4.53
CA SER A 341 -29.99 -25.82 -5.91
C SER A 341 -29.79 -24.55 -6.73
N ILE A 342 -28.99 -24.65 -7.78
CA ILE A 342 -28.73 -23.58 -8.72
C ILE A 342 -29.14 -23.98 -10.11
N ARG A 343 -29.43 -22.99 -10.97
CA ARG A 343 -29.58 -23.17 -12.40
C ARG A 343 -28.45 -22.41 -13.11
N ILE A 344 -27.90 -23.03 -14.12
CA ILE A 344 -26.82 -22.47 -14.93
C ILE A 344 -27.22 -22.51 -16.40
N GLY A 345 -27.08 -21.37 -17.08
CA GLY A 345 -27.26 -21.26 -18.53
C GLY A 345 -26.02 -20.63 -19.16
N ILE A 346 -25.43 -21.28 -20.17
CA ILE A 346 -24.24 -20.75 -20.87
C ILE A 346 -24.46 -20.71 -22.37
N HIS A 347 -24.12 -19.57 -22.98
CA HIS A 347 -24.10 -19.42 -24.44
C HIS A 347 -22.77 -18.80 -24.88
N TYR A 348 -22.32 -19.18 -26.10
CA TYR A 348 -21.11 -18.65 -26.72
C TYR A 348 -21.46 -17.91 -28.00
N GLY A 349 -20.93 -16.69 -28.14
CA GLY A 349 -21.22 -15.89 -29.34
C GLY A 349 -20.63 -14.49 -29.28
N LEU A 350 -20.94 -13.72 -30.32
CA LEU A 350 -20.48 -12.36 -30.51
C LEU A 350 -21.19 -11.39 -29.54
N VAL A 351 -20.41 -10.52 -28.93
CA VAL A 351 -20.87 -9.43 -28.06
C VAL A 351 -20.06 -8.16 -28.32
N ILE A 352 -20.56 -7.04 -27.82
CA ILE A 352 -19.77 -5.82 -27.65
C ILE A 352 -19.29 -5.79 -26.19
N VAL A 353 -17.97 -5.74 -25.99
CA VAL A 353 -17.31 -5.65 -24.69
C VAL A 353 -16.78 -4.24 -24.50
N GLY A 354 -17.07 -3.58 -23.40
CA GLY A 354 -16.48 -2.27 -23.11
C GLY A 354 -17.24 -1.47 -22.06
N ASN A 355 -16.89 -0.19 -21.97
CA ASN A 355 -17.51 0.74 -21.05
C ASN A 355 -18.82 1.29 -21.62
N VAL A 356 -19.91 0.84 -21.07
CA VAL A 356 -21.26 1.22 -21.47
C VAL A 356 -21.81 2.24 -20.49
N GLY A 357 -22.41 3.31 -21.00
CA GLY A 357 -23.03 4.33 -20.16
C GLY A 357 -22.63 5.74 -20.58
N VAL A 358 -22.68 6.63 -19.61
CA VAL A 358 -22.31 8.05 -19.78
C VAL A 358 -21.09 8.34 -18.90
N GLU A 359 -20.36 9.42 -19.22
CA GLU A 359 -19.11 9.80 -18.54
C GLU A 359 -19.21 9.79 -17.00
N LYS A 360 -20.38 10.11 -16.45
CA LYS A 360 -20.63 10.11 -15.00
C LYS A 360 -20.92 8.72 -14.42
N ARG A 361 -21.27 7.74 -15.24
CA ARG A 361 -21.58 6.37 -14.83
C ARG A 361 -21.30 5.41 -15.98
N LEU A 362 -20.16 4.79 -15.92
CA LEU A 362 -19.71 3.76 -16.84
C LEU A 362 -19.76 2.40 -16.14
N GLU A 363 -20.12 1.38 -16.88
CA GLU A 363 -20.11 -0.01 -16.46
C GLU A 363 -19.34 -0.83 -17.51
N TYR A 364 -18.27 -1.48 -17.09
CA TYR A 364 -17.56 -2.41 -17.97
C TYR A 364 -18.36 -3.70 -18.04
N THR A 365 -18.92 -3.98 -19.20
CA THR A 365 -19.87 -5.10 -19.38
C THR A 365 -19.90 -5.57 -20.83
N VAL A 366 -20.65 -6.63 -21.06
CA VAL A 366 -20.90 -7.17 -22.39
C VAL A 366 -22.37 -6.95 -22.80
N ILE A 367 -22.59 -6.57 -24.06
CA ILE A 367 -23.92 -6.36 -24.64
C ILE A 367 -24.05 -7.16 -25.93
N GLY A 368 -25.18 -7.80 -26.11
CA GLY A 368 -25.53 -8.52 -27.35
C GLY A 368 -26.57 -9.61 -27.15
N ASP A 369 -26.97 -10.20 -28.25
CA ASP A 369 -27.96 -11.31 -28.25
C ASP A 369 -27.42 -12.54 -27.48
N THR A 370 -26.13 -12.71 -27.43
CA THR A 370 -25.43 -13.76 -26.68
C THR A 370 -25.77 -13.70 -25.17
N VAL A 371 -25.82 -12.49 -24.60
CA VAL A 371 -26.20 -12.26 -23.20
C VAL A 371 -27.62 -12.70 -22.94
N ASN A 372 -28.54 -12.29 -23.84
CA ASN A 372 -29.95 -12.64 -23.74
C ASN A 372 -30.19 -14.15 -23.93
N ALA A 373 -29.41 -14.80 -24.80
CA ALA A 373 -29.51 -16.25 -25.03
C ALA A 373 -29.07 -17.03 -23.78
N ALA A 374 -27.93 -16.65 -23.15
CA ALA A 374 -27.46 -17.27 -21.92
C ALA A 374 -28.47 -17.14 -20.76
N SER A 375 -29.03 -15.94 -20.55
CA SER A 375 -30.06 -15.70 -19.55
C SER A 375 -31.34 -16.55 -19.78
N ARG A 376 -31.75 -16.70 -21.04
CA ARG A 376 -32.89 -17.56 -21.36
C ARG A 376 -32.63 -19.05 -21.15
N LEU A 377 -31.41 -19.52 -21.41
CA LEU A 377 -30.99 -20.89 -21.09
C LEU A 377 -31.09 -21.17 -19.58
N GLU A 378 -30.65 -20.25 -18.75
CA GLU A 378 -30.81 -20.36 -17.30
C GLU A 378 -32.31 -20.48 -16.94
N ALA A 379 -33.13 -19.53 -17.40
CA ALA A 379 -34.55 -19.51 -17.09
C ALA A 379 -35.29 -20.77 -17.56
N LEU A 380 -34.97 -21.32 -18.74
CA LEU A 380 -35.49 -22.58 -19.26
C LEU A 380 -35.16 -23.79 -18.39
N GLY A 381 -34.13 -23.73 -17.58
CA GLY A 381 -33.75 -24.78 -16.62
C GLY A 381 -34.90 -25.14 -15.69
N LYS A 382 -35.73 -24.16 -15.31
CA LYS A 382 -36.95 -24.39 -14.49
C LYS A 382 -38.00 -25.23 -15.23
N GLU A 383 -38.27 -24.88 -16.48
CA GLU A 383 -39.32 -25.53 -17.30
C GLU A 383 -38.90 -26.95 -17.68
N LEU A 384 -37.63 -27.12 -18.07
CA LEU A 384 -37.05 -28.39 -18.49
C LEU A 384 -36.60 -29.27 -17.32
N LYS A 385 -36.70 -28.77 -16.07
CA LYS A 385 -36.26 -29.44 -14.85
C LYS A 385 -34.78 -29.89 -14.93
N ARG A 386 -33.95 -28.98 -15.41
CA ARG A 386 -32.50 -29.19 -15.57
C ARG A 386 -31.71 -28.05 -14.93
N ASN A 387 -30.66 -28.41 -14.25
CA ASN A 387 -29.85 -27.44 -13.52
C ASN A 387 -28.72 -26.82 -14.36
N PHE A 388 -28.36 -27.44 -15.48
CA PHE A 388 -27.26 -26.96 -16.31
C PHE A 388 -27.59 -27.11 -17.80
N LEU A 389 -27.83 -25.98 -18.44
CA LEU A 389 -28.15 -25.91 -19.88
C LEU A 389 -27.07 -25.11 -20.61
N ILE A 390 -26.70 -25.60 -21.78
CA ILE A 390 -25.76 -24.92 -22.68
C ILE A 390 -26.34 -24.88 -24.10
N SER A 391 -25.83 -23.94 -24.91
CA SER A 391 -26.11 -23.91 -26.33
C SER A 391 -25.19 -24.88 -27.10
N ARG A 392 -25.66 -25.30 -28.28
CA ARG A 392 -24.89 -26.09 -29.21
C ARG A 392 -23.62 -25.36 -29.68
N GLU A 393 -23.72 -24.06 -29.91
CA GLU A 393 -22.57 -23.22 -30.28
C GLU A 393 -21.46 -23.26 -29.23
N LEU A 394 -21.82 -23.21 -27.94
CA LEU A 394 -20.82 -23.35 -26.86
C LEU A 394 -20.15 -24.72 -26.94
N TYR A 395 -20.94 -25.78 -27.03
CA TYR A 395 -20.43 -27.15 -27.11
C TYR A 395 -19.48 -27.35 -28.28
N ASP A 396 -19.81 -26.80 -29.45
CA ASP A 396 -18.99 -26.92 -30.66
C ASP A 396 -17.67 -26.12 -30.60
N HIS A 397 -17.54 -25.14 -29.69
CA HIS A 397 -16.32 -24.38 -29.46
C HIS A 397 -15.49 -24.89 -28.27
N THR A 398 -15.96 -25.91 -27.53
CA THR A 398 -15.15 -26.60 -26.52
C THR A 398 -14.08 -27.51 -27.16
N SER A 399 -13.00 -27.77 -26.45
CA SER A 399 -11.95 -28.68 -26.92
C SER A 399 -12.49 -30.09 -27.16
N LEU A 400 -11.99 -30.77 -28.19
CA LEU A 400 -12.45 -32.12 -28.58
C LEU A 400 -12.27 -33.13 -27.46
N GLU A 401 -11.15 -33.06 -26.75
CA GLU A 401 -10.84 -33.91 -25.62
C GLU A 401 -11.85 -33.76 -24.48
N PHE A 402 -12.18 -32.50 -24.13
CA PHE A 402 -13.12 -32.20 -23.07
C PHE A 402 -14.57 -32.59 -23.44
N ARG A 403 -14.98 -32.44 -24.71
CA ARG A 403 -16.31 -32.89 -25.18
C ARG A 403 -16.57 -34.35 -24.91
N GLN A 404 -15.57 -35.22 -25.04
CA GLN A 404 -15.71 -36.67 -24.85
C GLN A 404 -15.96 -37.03 -23.38
N THR A 405 -15.64 -36.14 -22.44
CA THR A 405 -15.89 -36.34 -21.00
C THR A 405 -17.30 -35.93 -20.59
N LEU A 406 -18.02 -35.16 -21.42
CA LEU A 406 -19.30 -34.60 -21.08
C LEU A 406 -20.45 -35.58 -21.33
N LYS A 407 -21.29 -35.78 -20.32
CA LYS A 407 -22.57 -36.46 -20.46
C LYS A 407 -23.63 -35.44 -20.83
N ILE A 408 -24.08 -35.45 -22.09
CA ILE A 408 -25.01 -34.48 -22.63
C ILE A 408 -26.32 -35.13 -23.06
N LYS A 409 -27.41 -34.35 -22.96
CA LYS A 409 -28.73 -34.72 -23.46
C LYS A 409 -29.33 -33.55 -24.22
N THR A 410 -29.77 -33.81 -25.48
CA THR A 410 -30.48 -32.80 -26.28
C THR A 410 -31.86 -32.56 -25.69
N MET A 411 -32.22 -31.27 -25.51
CA MET A 411 -33.47 -30.85 -24.87
C MET A 411 -34.44 -30.11 -25.81
N GLY A 412 -34.06 -29.91 -27.05
CA GLY A 412 -34.86 -29.18 -28.06
C GLY A 412 -34.14 -27.96 -28.62
N THR A 413 -34.87 -27.01 -29.15
CA THR A 413 -34.33 -25.78 -29.76
C THR A 413 -34.87 -24.52 -29.09
N LEU A 414 -34.01 -23.51 -28.95
CA LEU A 414 -34.35 -22.16 -28.48
C LEU A 414 -34.41 -21.21 -29.66
N SER A 415 -35.54 -20.53 -29.87
CA SER A 415 -35.63 -19.43 -30.80
C SER A 415 -35.02 -18.15 -30.18
N LEU A 416 -34.03 -17.60 -30.82
CA LEU A 416 -33.43 -16.31 -30.42
C LEU A 416 -34.33 -15.20 -31.00
N ARG A 417 -34.88 -14.34 -30.12
CA ARG A 417 -35.79 -13.25 -30.47
C ARG A 417 -35.09 -12.29 -31.43
N GLY A 418 -35.67 -12.07 -32.62
CA GLY A 418 -35.14 -11.18 -33.65
C GLY A 418 -34.21 -11.83 -34.67
N LYS A 419 -33.90 -13.13 -34.53
CA LYS A 419 -33.15 -13.90 -35.54
C LYS A 419 -33.96 -15.09 -36.01
N SER A 420 -33.88 -15.41 -37.30
CA SER A 420 -34.45 -16.64 -37.89
C SER A 420 -33.68 -17.90 -37.47
N LYS A 421 -32.58 -17.77 -36.73
CA LYS A 421 -31.69 -18.86 -36.34
C LYS A 421 -32.11 -19.40 -34.97
N THR A 422 -32.48 -20.68 -34.91
CA THR A 422 -32.67 -21.42 -33.67
C THR A 422 -31.37 -22.06 -33.22
N THR A 423 -31.11 -22.11 -31.90
CA THR A 423 -29.98 -22.84 -31.32
C THR A 423 -30.48 -24.12 -30.62
N GLU A 424 -29.74 -25.19 -30.73
CA GLU A 424 -30.02 -26.45 -30.01
C GLU A 424 -29.60 -26.32 -28.55
N ILE A 425 -30.46 -26.80 -27.65
CA ILE A 425 -30.25 -26.79 -26.21
C ILE A 425 -29.71 -28.16 -25.77
N LEU A 426 -28.62 -28.13 -25.04
CA LEU A 426 -28.02 -29.31 -24.46
C LEU A 426 -27.99 -29.20 -22.91
N ALA A 427 -28.41 -30.27 -22.23
CA ALA A 427 -28.27 -30.38 -20.79
C ALA A 427 -27.01 -31.18 -20.46
N ILE A 428 -26.24 -30.67 -19.51
CA ILE A 428 -25.08 -31.37 -18.95
C ILE A 428 -25.52 -32.11 -17.68
N GLU A 429 -25.19 -33.38 -17.57
CA GLU A 429 -25.40 -34.19 -16.38
C GLU A 429 -24.11 -34.21 -15.57
N VAL A 430 -24.13 -33.61 -14.36
CA VAL A 430 -22.99 -33.49 -13.44
C VAL A 430 -23.11 -34.51 -12.31
#